data_7b043aba27aa21df4d94be60efeaefab
#
_entry.id   7b043aba27aa21df4d94be60efeaefab
#
_cell.length_a   1.000
_cell.length_b   1.000
_cell.length_c   1.000
_cell.angle_alpha   90.00
_cell.angle_beta   90.00
_cell.angle_gamma   90.00
#
_symmetry.space_group_name_H-M   'P 1'
#
loop_
_entity.id
_entity.type
_entity.pdbx_description
1 polymer ?
#
loop_
_entity_poly.entity_id
_entity_poly.type
_entity_poly.pdbx_seq_one_letter_code
_entity_poly.pdbx_strand_id
1 'polypeptide(L)'
;QQGKLQEAIEAYNKALSIMPNFCSAKMNLSTAKQRAVPNWHLKMMNDLDRNDAYLKALKLAISDNDLVLEIGTGSGLLAMMSADAGAKKVITCEASKTIAGKAEEIISQNGYSNKITVIDKKSTDLLVGKDLPNRADIIVSEILSSEFVGEGIQPTIVDANKRLLAKNGKMLPESGDIRIALLGDSKEIRENIYVKDINGFDFSKFNSIVGNKFSLTLKNKPNFLSETEIAFKFDL
;
A
#
# COMPACT_ATOMS: atom_id res chain seq x y z
N GLN A 1 -6.57 1.56 -16.14
CA GLN A 1 -6.60 3.03 -15.97
C GLN A 1 -5.22 3.60 -15.64
N GLN A 2 -4.40 2.95 -14.81
CA GLN A 2 -3.05 3.43 -14.43
C GLN A 2 -2.12 3.57 -15.65
N GLY A 3 -2.13 2.64 -16.62
CA GLY A 3 -1.32 2.74 -17.84
C GLY A 3 -1.57 3.99 -18.66
N LYS A 4 -2.84 4.39 -18.80
CA LYS A 4 -3.21 5.61 -19.52
C LYS A 4 -2.77 6.90 -18.81
N LEU A 5 -2.72 6.89 -17.48
CA LEU A 5 -2.21 8.03 -16.70
C LEU A 5 -0.70 8.19 -16.88
N GLN A 6 0.03 7.09 -16.88
CA GLN A 6 1.48 7.10 -17.11
C GLN A 6 1.83 7.63 -18.50
N GLU A 7 1.14 7.13 -19.55
CA GLU A 7 1.28 7.64 -20.92
C GLU A 7 0.98 9.13 -21.02
N ALA A 8 -0.07 9.62 -20.33
CA ALA A 8 -0.40 11.04 -20.28
C ALA A 8 0.71 11.87 -19.60
N ILE A 9 1.27 11.39 -18.48
CA ILE A 9 2.38 12.05 -17.77
C ILE A 9 3.61 12.15 -18.71
N GLU A 10 3.96 11.10 -19.42
CA GLU A 10 5.07 11.09 -20.37
C GLU A 10 4.85 12.05 -21.53
N ALA A 11 3.63 12.07 -22.10
CA ALA A 11 3.26 12.99 -23.16
C ALA A 11 3.35 14.47 -22.73
N TYR A 12 2.85 14.80 -21.52
CA TYR A 12 2.97 16.16 -21.00
C TYR A 12 4.41 16.54 -20.68
N ASN A 13 5.22 15.65 -20.13
CA ASN A 13 6.65 15.89 -19.93
C ASN A 13 7.37 16.17 -21.27
N LYS A 14 7.06 15.40 -22.32
CA LYS A 14 7.58 15.62 -23.66
C LYS A 14 7.14 16.97 -24.21
N ALA A 15 5.87 17.36 -24.05
CA ALA A 15 5.38 18.66 -24.47
C ALA A 15 6.14 19.81 -23.75
N LEU A 16 6.42 19.67 -22.46
CA LEU A 16 7.13 20.65 -21.66
C LEU A 16 8.64 20.69 -21.96
N SER A 17 9.24 19.60 -22.43
CA SER A 17 10.63 19.61 -22.92
C SER A 17 10.79 20.43 -24.23
N ILE A 18 9.71 20.47 -25.04
CA ILE A 18 9.69 21.26 -26.29
C ILE A 18 9.30 22.73 -25.99
N MET A 19 8.27 22.90 -25.13
CA MET A 19 7.76 24.23 -24.76
C MET A 19 7.63 24.35 -23.23
N PRO A 20 8.70 24.77 -22.53
CA PRO A 20 8.73 24.82 -21.07
C PRO A 20 7.63 25.68 -20.42
N ASN A 21 7.12 26.69 -21.14
CA ASN A 21 6.08 27.60 -20.65
C ASN A 21 4.65 27.24 -21.10
N PHE A 22 4.42 26.03 -21.60
CA PHE A 22 3.10 25.58 -22.02
C PHE A 22 2.19 25.33 -20.79
N CYS A 23 1.43 26.37 -20.40
CA CYS A 23 0.62 26.39 -19.18
C CYS A 23 -0.37 25.21 -19.12
N SER A 24 -1.08 24.91 -20.21
CA SER A 24 -2.04 23.79 -20.24
C SER A 24 -1.37 22.44 -19.99
N ALA A 25 -0.16 22.23 -20.54
CA ALA A 25 0.60 20.99 -20.28
C ALA A 25 1.06 20.91 -18.83
N LYS A 26 1.47 22.03 -18.19
CA LYS A 26 1.83 22.07 -16.76
C LYS A 26 0.62 21.72 -15.89
N MET A 27 -0.53 22.31 -16.13
CA MET A 27 -1.76 22.06 -15.37
C MET A 27 -2.21 20.60 -15.52
N ASN A 28 -2.25 20.09 -16.76
CA ASN A 28 -2.66 18.72 -17.04
C ASN A 28 -1.66 17.70 -16.48
N LEU A 29 -0.36 17.96 -16.51
CA LEU A 29 0.66 17.14 -15.87
C LEU A 29 0.45 17.05 -14.36
N SER A 30 0.21 18.21 -13.72
CA SER A 30 -0.09 18.24 -12.28
C SER A 30 -1.33 17.39 -11.95
N THR A 31 -2.41 17.56 -12.70
CA THR A 31 -3.65 16.78 -12.52
C THR A 31 -3.42 15.29 -12.75
N ALA A 32 -2.67 14.91 -13.80
CA ALA A 32 -2.36 13.52 -14.08
C ALA A 32 -1.52 12.87 -12.97
N LYS A 33 -0.50 13.58 -12.47
CA LYS A 33 0.32 13.13 -11.33
C LYS A 33 -0.52 12.95 -10.06
N GLN A 34 -1.39 13.91 -9.73
CA GLN A 34 -2.29 13.81 -8.57
C GLN A 34 -3.25 12.60 -8.67
N ARG A 35 -3.76 12.31 -9.88
CA ARG A 35 -4.62 11.14 -10.11
C ARG A 35 -3.85 9.80 -10.07
N ALA A 36 -2.56 9.82 -10.37
CA ALA A 36 -1.70 8.65 -10.31
C ALA A 36 -1.33 8.25 -8.87
N VAL A 37 -1.45 9.19 -7.92
CA VAL A 37 -1.15 8.95 -6.50
C VAL A 37 -2.45 9.04 -5.69
N PRO A 38 -3.02 7.91 -5.26
CA PRO A 38 -4.23 7.90 -4.44
C PRO A 38 -4.06 8.62 -3.10
N ASN A 39 -5.08 9.36 -2.67
CA ASN A 39 -5.02 10.18 -1.44
C ASN A 39 -4.83 9.37 -0.15
N TRP A 40 -5.11 8.07 -0.17
CA TRP A 40 -4.91 7.19 0.99
C TRP A 40 -3.43 7.07 1.40
N HIS A 41 -2.48 7.30 0.49
CA HIS A 41 -1.03 7.29 0.81
C HIS A 41 -0.69 8.25 1.97
N LEU A 42 -1.32 9.44 2.01
CA LEU A 42 -1.05 10.41 3.08
C LEU A 42 -1.55 9.92 4.44
N LYS A 43 -2.74 9.30 4.49
CA LYS A 43 -3.29 8.74 5.72
C LYS A 43 -2.44 7.59 6.23
N MET A 44 -2.01 6.70 5.33
CA MET A 44 -1.16 5.56 5.64
C MET A 44 0.21 5.99 6.18
N MET A 45 0.86 6.97 5.56
CA MET A 45 2.15 7.49 6.03
C MET A 45 2.07 8.14 7.41
N ASN A 46 0.93 8.76 7.75
CA ASN A 46 0.69 9.40 9.05
C ASN A 46 0.11 8.45 10.11
N ASP A 47 -0.09 7.18 9.80
CA ASP A 47 -0.52 6.16 10.76
C ASP A 47 0.68 5.68 11.59
N LEU A 48 0.90 6.39 12.72
CA LEU A 48 2.05 6.14 13.58
C LEU A 48 1.99 4.76 14.23
N ASP A 49 0.82 4.27 14.62
CA ASP A 49 0.67 2.95 15.25
C ASP A 49 1.08 1.83 14.27
N ARG A 50 0.62 1.94 13.03
CA ARG A 50 1.02 1.05 11.93
C ARG A 50 2.53 1.11 11.69
N ASN A 51 3.08 2.31 11.56
CA ASN A 51 4.49 2.50 11.27
C ASN A 51 5.38 1.96 12.40
N ASP A 52 5.00 2.19 13.65
CA ASP A 52 5.71 1.65 14.82
C ASP A 52 5.64 0.12 14.89
N ALA A 53 4.50 -0.48 14.52
CA ALA A 53 4.37 -1.94 14.46
C ALA A 53 5.33 -2.54 13.43
N TYR A 54 5.39 -1.97 12.22
CA TYR A 54 6.35 -2.39 11.18
C TYR A 54 7.79 -2.20 11.62
N LEU A 55 8.14 -1.04 12.19
CA LEU A 55 9.50 -0.78 12.66
C LEU A 55 9.95 -1.79 13.73
N LYS A 56 9.07 -2.13 14.67
CA LYS A 56 9.35 -3.15 15.70
C LYS A 56 9.55 -4.53 15.07
N ALA A 57 8.68 -4.93 14.16
CA ALA A 57 8.77 -6.22 13.47
C ALA A 57 10.06 -6.32 12.65
N LEU A 58 10.42 -5.27 11.90
CA LEU A 58 11.65 -5.21 11.12
C LEU A 58 12.91 -5.31 12.00
N LYS A 59 12.96 -4.58 13.13
CA LYS A 59 14.06 -4.65 14.08
C LYS A 59 14.23 -6.02 14.75
N LEU A 60 13.14 -6.79 14.89
CA LEU A 60 13.20 -8.15 15.44
C LEU A 60 13.60 -9.20 14.38
N ALA A 61 13.29 -8.94 13.11
CA ALA A 61 13.46 -9.93 12.05
C ALA A 61 14.77 -9.78 11.29
N ILE A 62 15.27 -8.54 11.11
CA ILE A 62 16.42 -8.21 10.25
C ILE A 62 17.72 -8.38 11.02
N SER A 63 18.70 -9.00 10.35
CA SER A 63 20.10 -9.11 10.77
C SER A 63 21.00 -8.33 9.80
N ASP A 64 22.22 -8.01 10.23
CA ASP A 64 23.20 -7.19 9.50
C ASP A 64 23.74 -7.78 8.20
N ASN A 65 23.46 -9.05 7.93
CA ASN A 65 23.81 -9.73 6.67
C ASN A 65 22.65 -9.92 5.70
N ASP A 66 21.42 -9.55 6.11
CA ASP A 66 20.22 -9.84 5.34
C ASP A 66 20.08 -8.97 4.10
N LEU A 67 19.69 -9.62 3.00
CA LEU A 67 19.12 -9.00 1.82
C LEU A 67 17.61 -8.89 2.02
N VAL A 68 17.09 -7.67 2.09
CA VAL A 68 15.65 -7.40 2.22
C VAL A 68 15.07 -7.03 0.85
N LEU A 69 13.95 -7.63 0.48
CA LEU A 69 13.12 -7.20 -0.63
C LEU A 69 11.83 -6.58 -0.09
N GLU A 70 11.56 -5.32 -0.43
CA GLU A 70 10.25 -4.72 -0.20
C GLU A 70 9.41 -4.82 -1.48
N ILE A 71 8.17 -5.27 -1.37
CA ILE A 71 7.19 -5.29 -2.47
C ILE A 71 6.14 -4.21 -2.24
N GLY A 72 6.11 -3.23 -3.15
CA GLY A 72 5.27 -2.04 -3.02
C GLY A 72 5.99 -0.92 -2.29
N THR A 73 6.99 -0.31 -2.94
CA THR A 73 7.83 0.77 -2.37
C THR A 73 7.02 1.92 -1.77
N GLY A 74 5.93 2.33 -2.44
CA GLY A 74 5.17 3.50 -2.04
C GLY A 74 6.06 4.73 -1.84
N SER A 75 6.13 5.25 -0.62
CA SER A 75 6.99 6.38 -0.26
C SER A 75 8.46 6.01 0.03
N GLY A 76 8.79 4.72 0.09
CA GLY A 76 10.10 4.22 0.52
C GLY A 76 10.26 4.08 2.03
N LEU A 77 9.18 4.23 2.81
CA LEU A 77 9.23 4.23 4.27
C LEU A 77 9.73 2.91 4.83
N LEU A 78 9.12 1.78 4.42
CA LEU A 78 9.51 0.46 4.92
C LEU A 78 10.91 0.05 4.43
N ALA A 79 11.32 0.47 3.23
CA ALA A 79 12.70 0.29 2.75
C ALA A 79 13.70 1.02 3.66
N MET A 80 13.44 2.28 4.01
CA MET A 80 14.30 3.05 4.92
C MET A 80 14.28 2.46 6.33
N MET A 81 13.13 2.05 6.84
CA MET A 81 13.02 1.35 8.13
C MET A 81 13.81 0.03 8.13
N SER A 82 13.79 -0.73 7.03
CA SER A 82 14.56 -1.96 6.88
C SER A 82 16.08 -1.69 6.88
N ALA A 83 16.51 -0.63 6.20
CA ALA A 83 17.92 -0.22 6.20
C ALA A 83 18.39 0.27 7.56
N ASP A 84 17.51 0.99 8.30
CA ASP A 84 17.76 1.46 9.67
C ASP A 84 17.76 0.30 10.69
N ALA A 85 16.93 -0.72 10.47
CA ALA A 85 16.91 -1.95 11.25
C ALA A 85 18.18 -2.81 11.10
N GLY A 86 19.08 -2.45 10.19
CA GLY A 86 20.39 -3.10 10.03
C GLY A 86 20.56 -3.92 8.75
N ALA A 87 19.59 -3.96 7.84
CA ALA A 87 19.73 -4.71 6.60
C ALA A 87 21.04 -4.37 5.86
N LYS A 88 21.72 -5.40 5.36
CA LYS A 88 22.91 -5.25 4.53
C LYS A 88 22.61 -4.51 3.24
N LYS A 89 21.52 -4.88 2.61
CA LYS A 89 21.03 -4.29 1.37
C LYS A 89 19.51 -4.39 1.34
N VAL A 90 18.86 -3.34 0.88
CA VAL A 90 17.42 -3.32 0.61
C VAL A 90 17.20 -3.12 -0.87
N ILE A 91 16.40 -3.97 -1.46
CA ILE A 91 15.86 -3.81 -2.81
C ILE A 91 14.37 -3.60 -2.65
N THR A 92 13.82 -2.61 -3.31
CA THR A 92 12.38 -2.34 -3.27
C THR A 92 11.84 -2.18 -4.67
N CYS A 93 10.62 -2.65 -4.93
CA CYS A 93 10.01 -2.57 -6.24
C CYS A 93 8.64 -1.90 -6.20
N GLU A 94 8.37 -1.08 -7.21
CA GLU A 94 7.14 -0.31 -7.36
C GLU A 94 6.64 -0.39 -8.81
N ALA A 95 5.37 -0.72 -8.97
CA ALA A 95 4.77 -0.86 -10.30
C ALA A 95 4.45 0.49 -10.97
N SER A 96 4.32 1.55 -10.17
CA SER A 96 4.07 2.90 -10.65
C SER A 96 5.38 3.67 -10.78
N LYS A 97 5.81 3.91 -12.01
CA LYS A 97 7.04 4.68 -12.30
C LYS A 97 7.06 6.05 -11.64
N THR A 98 5.90 6.72 -11.56
CA THR A 98 5.78 8.03 -10.89
C THR A 98 6.06 7.92 -9.38
N ILE A 99 5.54 6.87 -8.73
CA ILE A 99 5.75 6.62 -7.31
C ILE A 99 7.19 6.16 -7.06
N ALA A 100 7.71 5.23 -7.87
CA ALA A 100 9.09 4.76 -7.79
C ALA A 100 10.10 5.91 -7.85
N GLY A 101 9.97 6.80 -8.83
CA GLY A 101 10.84 7.98 -8.94
C GLY A 101 10.75 8.92 -7.74
N LYS A 102 9.55 9.06 -7.13
CA LYS A 102 9.41 9.87 -5.93
C LYS A 102 10.01 9.19 -4.71
N ALA A 103 9.91 7.87 -4.61
CA ALA A 103 10.58 7.09 -3.56
C ALA A 103 12.10 7.23 -3.64
N GLU A 104 12.69 7.18 -4.85
CA GLU A 104 14.14 7.41 -5.04
C GLU A 104 14.58 8.78 -4.52
N GLU A 105 13.81 9.85 -4.84
CA GLU A 105 14.09 11.20 -4.35
C GLU A 105 14.06 11.25 -2.80
N ILE A 106 13.04 10.65 -2.18
CA ILE A 106 12.88 10.62 -0.71
C ILE A 106 14.02 9.81 -0.06
N ILE A 107 14.33 8.63 -0.58
CA ILE A 107 15.40 7.76 -0.09
C ILE A 107 16.76 8.49 -0.18
N SER A 108 17.01 9.18 -1.30
CA SER A 108 18.23 9.97 -1.49
C SER A 108 18.31 11.14 -0.52
N GLN A 109 17.21 11.88 -0.34
CA GLN A 109 17.15 13.00 0.60
C GLN A 109 17.43 12.57 2.05
N ASN A 110 17.06 11.34 2.41
CA ASN A 110 17.31 10.77 3.74
C ASN A 110 18.66 10.03 3.88
N GLY A 111 19.51 10.04 2.83
CA GLY A 111 20.87 9.49 2.89
C GLY A 111 20.98 7.97 2.74
N TYR A 112 19.93 7.29 2.23
CA TYR A 112 19.91 5.82 2.12
C TYR A 112 20.25 5.27 0.72
N SER A 113 20.63 6.10 -0.25
CA SER A 113 20.92 5.67 -1.63
C SER A 113 22.01 4.59 -1.76
N ASN A 114 22.92 4.51 -0.80
CA ASN A 114 23.98 3.49 -0.77
C ASN A 114 23.47 2.11 -0.31
N LYS A 115 22.41 2.07 0.47
CA LYS A 115 21.81 0.84 1.02
C LYS A 115 20.57 0.38 0.26
N ILE A 116 19.78 1.30 -0.31
CA ILE A 116 18.50 1.01 -0.92
C ILE A 116 18.57 1.17 -2.44
N THR A 117 18.02 0.22 -3.17
CA THR A 117 17.85 0.28 -4.62
C THR A 117 16.36 0.17 -4.94
N VAL A 118 15.80 1.16 -5.61
CA VAL A 118 14.41 1.15 -6.10
C VAL A 118 14.40 0.57 -7.52
N ILE A 119 13.45 -0.31 -7.81
CA ILE A 119 13.24 -0.93 -9.11
C ILE A 119 11.83 -0.61 -9.60
N ASP A 120 11.74 0.09 -10.72
CA ASP A 120 10.48 0.43 -11.39
C ASP A 120 9.95 -0.80 -12.15
N LYS A 121 9.42 -1.80 -11.41
CA LYS A 121 8.84 -3.03 -11.91
C LYS A 121 7.82 -3.60 -10.94
N LYS A 122 6.91 -4.43 -11.46
CA LYS A 122 6.14 -5.34 -10.61
C LYS A 122 7.06 -6.41 -10.03
N SER A 123 6.77 -6.88 -8.82
CA SER A 123 7.54 -7.97 -8.19
C SER A 123 7.54 -9.25 -9.02
N THR A 124 6.45 -9.52 -9.76
CA THR A 124 6.33 -10.65 -10.69
C THR A 124 7.30 -10.61 -11.87
N ASP A 125 7.83 -9.42 -12.20
CA ASP A 125 8.77 -9.19 -13.30
C ASP A 125 10.24 -9.14 -12.83
N LEU A 126 10.48 -9.26 -11.52
CA LEU A 126 11.82 -9.30 -10.95
C LEU A 126 12.52 -10.64 -11.24
N LEU A 127 13.81 -10.56 -11.51
CA LEU A 127 14.67 -11.71 -11.80
C LEU A 127 15.81 -11.79 -10.79
N VAL A 128 15.92 -12.95 -10.11
CA VAL A 128 17.09 -13.26 -9.28
C VAL A 128 18.30 -13.46 -10.20
N GLY A 129 19.44 -12.91 -9.82
CA GLY A 129 20.66 -12.85 -10.63
C GLY A 129 20.76 -11.60 -11.52
N LYS A 130 19.67 -10.84 -11.69
CA LYS A 130 19.66 -9.59 -12.46
C LYS A 130 19.20 -8.40 -11.61
N ASP A 131 17.97 -8.46 -11.11
CA ASP A 131 17.37 -7.41 -10.31
C ASP A 131 17.70 -7.58 -8.81
N LEU A 132 17.75 -8.82 -8.34
CA LEU A 132 18.25 -9.21 -7.03
C LEU A 132 19.51 -10.05 -7.20
N PRO A 133 20.58 -9.83 -6.40
CA PRO A 133 21.79 -10.64 -6.50
C PRO A 133 21.54 -12.11 -6.13
N ASN A 134 20.65 -12.33 -5.13
CA ASN A 134 20.20 -13.62 -4.64
C ASN A 134 18.72 -13.52 -4.27
N ARG A 135 18.12 -14.64 -3.83
CA ARG A 135 16.82 -14.59 -3.16
C ARG A 135 16.93 -13.82 -1.86
N ALA A 136 15.89 -13.07 -1.51
CA ALA A 136 15.86 -12.26 -0.30
C ALA A 136 15.75 -13.12 0.96
N ASP A 137 16.48 -12.75 2.00
CA ASP A 137 16.38 -13.38 3.31
C ASP A 137 15.08 -12.96 4.00
N ILE A 138 14.65 -11.72 3.74
CA ILE A 138 13.39 -11.17 4.25
C ILE A 138 12.65 -10.49 3.10
N ILE A 139 11.36 -10.78 2.98
CA ILE A 139 10.44 -10.00 2.14
C ILE A 139 9.51 -9.22 3.07
N VAL A 140 9.45 -7.90 2.89
CA VAL A 140 8.47 -7.04 3.55
C VAL A 140 7.49 -6.50 2.52
N SER A 141 6.23 -6.44 2.88
CA SER A 141 5.18 -5.94 1.98
C SER A 141 4.03 -5.32 2.75
N GLU A 142 3.53 -4.20 2.25
CA GLU A 142 2.28 -3.59 2.71
C GLU A 142 1.43 -3.21 1.48
N ILE A 143 0.97 -4.23 0.78
CA ILE A 143 0.03 -4.17 -0.34
C ILE A 143 -1.32 -4.77 0.05
N LEU A 144 -1.63 -4.71 1.35
CA LEU A 144 -2.86 -5.23 1.93
C LEU A 144 -3.98 -4.21 1.77
N SER A 145 -5.10 -4.64 1.20
CA SER A 145 -6.32 -3.83 1.23
C SER A 145 -6.99 -3.90 2.61
N SER A 146 -7.96 -3.01 2.86
CA SER A 146 -8.81 -3.08 4.07
C SER A 146 -9.55 -4.41 4.22
N GLU A 147 -9.63 -5.22 3.16
CA GLU A 147 -10.25 -6.54 3.13
C GLU A 147 -9.20 -7.66 3.17
N PHE A 148 -7.95 -7.33 3.42
CA PHE A 148 -6.78 -8.20 3.42
C PHE A 148 -6.44 -8.83 2.07
N VAL A 149 -7.42 -9.39 1.35
CA VAL A 149 -7.24 -10.17 0.11
C VAL A 149 -7.43 -9.37 -1.19
N GLY A 150 -7.60 -8.05 -1.09
CA GLY A 150 -7.70 -7.16 -2.26
C GLY A 150 -6.36 -6.94 -2.96
N GLU A 151 -6.39 -6.11 -4.02
CA GLU A 151 -5.22 -5.58 -4.75
C GLU A 151 -4.26 -6.62 -5.35
N GLY A 152 -4.67 -7.89 -5.46
CA GLY A 152 -3.85 -8.96 -6.05
C GLY A 152 -2.73 -9.45 -5.12
N ILE A 153 -2.90 -9.29 -3.81
CA ILE A 153 -1.88 -9.73 -2.84
C ILE A 153 -1.60 -11.22 -2.93
N GLN A 154 -2.63 -12.08 -3.01
CA GLN A 154 -2.46 -13.52 -3.01
C GLN A 154 -1.54 -14.01 -4.15
N PRO A 155 -1.76 -13.70 -5.44
CA PRO A 155 -0.84 -14.11 -6.49
C PRO A 155 0.56 -13.50 -6.34
N THR A 156 0.65 -12.27 -5.81
CA THR A 156 1.93 -11.60 -5.56
C THR A 156 2.75 -12.33 -4.49
N ILE A 157 2.13 -12.68 -3.37
CA ILE A 157 2.81 -13.39 -2.26
C ILE A 157 3.19 -14.81 -2.66
N VAL A 158 2.28 -15.55 -3.33
CA VAL A 158 2.58 -16.91 -3.84
C VAL A 158 3.78 -16.89 -4.80
N ASP A 159 3.83 -15.93 -5.70
CA ASP A 159 4.94 -15.75 -6.63
C ASP A 159 6.23 -15.38 -5.88
N ALA A 160 6.16 -14.44 -4.95
CA ALA A 160 7.30 -13.98 -4.16
C ALA A 160 7.91 -15.11 -3.32
N ASN A 161 7.09 -15.88 -2.62
CA ASN A 161 7.54 -17.05 -1.85
C ASN A 161 8.24 -18.09 -2.74
N LYS A 162 7.69 -18.35 -3.91
CA LYS A 162 8.25 -19.37 -4.83
C LYS A 162 9.56 -18.93 -5.46
N ARG A 163 9.69 -17.67 -5.87
CA ARG A 163 10.79 -17.20 -6.73
C ARG A 163 11.79 -16.30 -6.03
N LEU A 164 11.32 -15.44 -5.13
CA LEU A 164 12.09 -14.32 -4.61
C LEU A 164 12.57 -14.53 -3.17
N LEU A 165 11.85 -15.33 -2.35
CA LEU A 165 12.21 -15.61 -0.97
C LEU A 165 13.22 -16.76 -0.89
N ALA A 166 14.24 -16.65 -0.05
CA ALA A 166 15.19 -17.71 0.27
C ALA A 166 14.49 -18.86 1.00
N LYS A 167 15.08 -20.07 0.97
CA LYS A 167 14.47 -21.29 1.55
C LYS A 167 14.10 -21.15 3.04
N ASN A 168 14.90 -20.41 3.79
CA ASN A 168 14.66 -20.14 5.22
C ASN A 168 14.34 -18.66 5.46
N GLY A 169 13.92 -17.96 4.43
CA GLY A 169 13.56 -16.56 4.49
C GLY A 169 12.24 -16.33 5.23
N LYS A 170 12.00 -15.08 5.62
CA LYS A 170 10.80 -14.66 6.34
C LYS A 170 9.98 -13.66 5.52
N MET A 171 8.66 -13.78 5.60
CA MET A 171 7.72 -12.79 5.07
C MET A 171 7.25 -11.88 6.20
N LEU A 172 7.15 -10.59 5.96
CA LEU A 172 6.58 -9.60 6.88
C LEU A 172 5.48 -8.78 6.18
N PRO A 173 4.22 -8.85 6.67
CA PRO A 173 3.75 -9.70 7.77
C PRO A 173 3.79 -11.18 7.41
N GLU A 174 3.89 -12.06 8.42
CA GLU A 174 3.93 -13.52 8.22
C GLU A 174 2.52 -14.11 8.03
N SER A 175 1.53 -13.47 8.65
CA SER A 175 0.14 -13.91 8.61
C SER A 175 -0.84 -12.77 8.88
N GLY A 176 -2.12 -13.03 8.66
CA GLY A 176 -3.19 -12.11 9.00
C GLY A 176 -4.53 -12.81 9.15
N ASP A 177 -5.45 -12.14 9.88
CA ASP A 177 -6.79 -12.63 10.13
C ASP A 177 -7.85 -11.67 9.59
N ILE A 178 -8.91 -12.21 9.01
CA ILE A 178 -10.18 -11.47 8.85
C ILE A 178 -11.08 -11.87 10.02
N ARG A 179 -11.49 -10.87 10.79
CA ARG A 179 -12.34 -11.05 11.97
C ARG A 179 -13.73 -10.49 11.72
N ILE A 180 -14.73 -11.13 12.30
CA ILE A 180 -16.13 -10.72 12.23
C ILE A 180 -16.71 -10.60 13.64
N ALA A 181 -17.67 -9.69 13.79
CA ALA A 181 -18.47 -9.55 15.00
C ALA A 181 -19.84 -8.98 14.64
N LEU A 182 -20.84 -9.26 15.49
CA LEU A 182 -22.13 -8.60 15.41
C LEU A 182 -22.03 -7.23 16.09
N LEU A 183 -22.54 -6.21 15.42
CA LEU A 183 -22.62 -4.85 15.96
C LEU A 183 -24.05 -4.53 16.37
N GLY A 184 -24.18 -3.90 17.53
CA GLY A 184 -25.42 -3.30 17.97
C GLY A 184 -25.76 -2.07 17.13
N ASP A 185 -27.05 -1.83 17.05
CA ASP A 185 -27.57 -0.63 16.39
C ASP A 185 -27.11 0.64 17.12
N SER A 186 -26.67 1.63 16.40
CA SER A 186 -26.37 2.96 16.93
C SER A 186 -26.80 4.05 15.94
N LYS A 187 -27.08 5.24 16.46
CA LYS A 187 -27.41 6.40 15.63
C LYS A 187 -26.29 6.68 14.64
N GLU A 188 -25.03 6.64 15.09
CA GLU A 188 -23.85 6.88 14.28
C GLU A 188 -23.75 5.91 13.09
N ILE A 189 -24.02 4.61 13.30
CA ILE A 189 -24.04 3.61 12.25
C ILE A 189 -25.19 3.89 11.27
N ARG A 190 -26.41 4.08 11.79
CA ARG A 190 -27.60 4.30 10.95
C ARG A 190 -27.45 5.51 10.02
N GLU A 191 -26.97 6.63 10.56
CA GLU A 191 -26.77 7.86 9.77
C GLU A 191 -25.78 7.71 8.61
N ASN A 192 -24.90 6.72 8.66
CA ASN A 192 -23.92 6.43 7.61
C ASN A 192 -24.39 5.42 6.57
N ILE A 193 -25.37 4.56 6.91
CA ILE A 193 -25.74 3.43 6.06
C ILE A 193 -27.21 3.43 5.63
N TYR A 194 -28.04 4.31 6.18
CA TYR A 194 -29.49 4.28 5.97
C TYR A 194 -30.09 5.67 5.99
N VAL A 195 -31.05 5.93 5.11
CA VAL A 195 -31.85 7.16 5.10
C VAL A 195 -33.34 6.80 5.20
N LYS A 196 -34.11 7.61 5.94
CA LYS A 196 -35.55 7.46 6.01
C LYS A 196 -36.28 8.79 5.87
N ASP A 197 -36.24 9.62 6.88
CA ASP A 197 -36.87 10.93 6.88
C ASP A 197 -35.83 12.03 6.76
N ILE A 198 -35.98 12.91 5.78
CA ILE A 198 -35.16 14.10 5.60
C ILE A 198 -36.08 15.27 5.37
N ASN A 199 -36.16 16.19 6.31
CA ASN A 199 -36.99 17.39 6.24
C ASN A 199 -38.49 17.10 5.97
N GLY A 200 -39.01 16.00 6.55
CA GLY A 200 -40.41 15.56 6.39
C GLY A 200 -40.71 14.77 5.12
N PHE A 201 -39.69 14.44 4.32
CA PHE A 201 -39.84 13.59 3.13
C PHE A 201 -39.31 12.18 3.37
N ASP A 202 -40.04 11.16 2.90
CA ASP A 202 -39.65 9.76 2.99
C ASP A 202 -38.66 9.38 1.87
N PHE A 203 -37.39 9.17 2.26
CA PHE A 203 -36.30 8.73 1.38
C PHE A 203 -36.03 7.22 1.45
N SER A 204 -36.88 6.43 2.13
CA SER A 204 -36.61 4.99 2.35
C SER A 204 -36.35 4.19 1.08
N LYS A 205 -36.97 4.59 -0.04
CA LYS A 205 -36.76 3.96 -1.34
C LYS A 205 -35.33 4.10 -1.87
N PHE A 206 -34.59 5.14 -1.42
CA PHE A 206 -33.21 5.34 -1.85
C PHE A 206 -32.30 4.21 -1.38
N ASN A 207 -32.59 3.59 -0.23
CA ASN A 207 -31.79 2.49 0.32
C ASN A 207 -31.74 1.26 -0.59
N SER A 208 -32.70 1.11 -1.52
CA SER A 208 -32.72 -0.04 -2.44
C SER A 208 -31.63 0.02 -3.53
N ILE A 209 -31.02 1.18 -3.74
CA ILE A 209 -29.94 1.39 -4.72
C ILE A 209 -28.57 1.62 -4.06
N VAL A 210 -28.53 1.69 -2.74
CA VAL A 210 -27.29 1.81 -1.96
C VAL A 210 -26.71 0.41 -1.75
N GLY A 211 -25.40 0.29 -1.89
CA GLY A 211 -24.71 -0.98 -1.61
C GLY A 211 -24.87 -1.41 -0.16
N ASN A 212 -24.74 -2.69 0.09
CA ASN A 212 -24.82 -3.28 1.44
C ASN A 212 -23.47 -3.38 2.16
N LYS A 213 -22.42 -2.78 1.62
CA LYS A 213 -21.07 -2.75 2.17
C LYS A 213 -20.60 -1.33 2.36
N PHE A 214 -20.17 -1.03 3.57
CA PHE A 214 -19.73 0.32 3.97
C PHE A 214 -18.41 0.23 4.74
N SER A 215 -17.50 1.16 4.46
CA SER A 215 -16.32 1.38 5.30
C SER A 215 -16.63 2.53 6.26
N LEU A 216 -16.66 2.25 7.56
CA LEU A 216 -16.96 3.21 8.59
C LEU A 216 -15.77 3.43 9.50
N THR A 217 -15.48 4.70 9.79
CA THR A 217 -14.61 5.09 10.91
C THR A 217 -15.52 5.61 12.01
N LEU A 218 -15.71 4.82 13.05
CA LEU A 218 -16.57 5.19 14.18
C LEU A 218 -15.79 6.10 15.15
N LYS A 219 -16.42 7.16 15.61
CA LYS A 219 -15.86 8.06 16.63
C LYS A 219 -15.86 7.41 18.01
N ASN A 220 -16.88 6.59 18.27
CA ASN A 220 -17.06 5.90 19.53
C ASN A 220 -16.78 4.40 19.36
N LYS A 221 -16.35 3.77 20.44
CA LYS A 221 -16.20 2.31 20.45
C LYS A 221 -17.55 1.66 20.11
N PRO A 222 -17.62 0.79 19.08
CA PRO A 222 -18.87 0.15 18.72
C PRO A 222 -19.38 -0.78 19.83
N ASN A 223 -20.70 -0.88 19.94
CA ASN A 223 -21.34 -1.84 20.81
C ASN A 223 -21.33 -3.20 20.13
N PHE A 224 -20.40 -4.08 20.53
CA PHE A 224 -20.36 -5.44 20.05
C PHE A 224 -21.44 -6.28 20.76
N LEU A 225 -22.27 -6.97 19.99
CA LEU A 225 -23.28 -7.93 20.46
C LEU A 225 -22.75 -9.37 20.52
N SER A 226 -21.60 -9.62 19.93
CA SER A 226 -20.89 -10.88 20.01
C SER A 226 -19.41 -10.64 20.33
N GLU A 227 -18.72 -11.68 20.73
CA GLU A 227 -17.28 -11.70 20.70
C GLU A 227 -16.79 -11.63 19.23
N THR A 228 -15.53 -11.24 19.05
CA THR A 228 -14.91 -11.17 17.74
C THR A 228 -14.36 -12.54 17.38
N GLU A 229 -14.85 -13.12 16.29
CA GLU A 229 -14.45 -14.41 15.79
C GLU A 229 -13.55 -14.27 14.55
N ILE A 230 -12.63 -15.22 14.36
CA ILE A 230 -11.80 -15.28 13.16
C ILE A 230 -12.59 -15.99 12.06
N ALA A 231 -12.94 -15.26 11.01
CA ALA A 231 -13.59 -15.82 9.83
C ALA A 231 -12.60 -16.54 8.90
N PHE A 232 -11.42 -15.93 8.71
CA PHE A 232 -10.36 -16.47 7.85
C PHE A 232 -8.99 -16.18 8.45
N LYS A 233 -8.08 -17.16 8.31
CA LYS A 233 -6.64 -17.00 8.57
C LYS A 233 -5.88 -17.14 7.27
N PHE A 234 -4.83 -16.36 7.13
CA PHE A 234 -3.92 -16.39 5.98
C PHE A 234 -2.49 -16.47 6.48
N ASP A 235 -1.75 -17.45 5.98
CA ASP A 235 -0.30 -17.51 6.03
C ASP A 235 0.22 -16.88 4.72
N LEU A 236 1.18 -15.96 4.83
CA LEU A 236 1.69 -15.16 3.71
C LEU A 236 3.05 -15.67 3.22
#